data_c386367eb83fd736dd3e314966832e68
#
_entry.id   c386367eb83fd736dd3e314966832e68
#
_cell.length_a   1.000
_cell.length_b   1.000
_cell.length_c   1.000
_cell.angle_alpha   90.00
_cell.angle_beta   90.00
_cell.angle_gamma   90.00
#
_symmetry.space_group_name_H-M   'P 1'
#
loop_
_entity.id
_entity.type
_entity.pdbx_description
1 polymer ?
#
loop_
_entity_poly.entity_id
_entity_poly.type
_entity_poly.pdbx_seq_one_letter_code
_entity_poly.pdbx_strand_id
1 'polypeptide(L)'
;MGFRAFLVKDFNIEYDACLDFDYDREGFSEMLNKCKVGYNRFEYYDEIDCDALLNVTEEQILALKDYKQEAMRKLISGAKNFSYAVKSNWLRVEWF
;
A
#
# COMPACT_ATOMS: atom_id res chain seq x y z
N MET A 1 -17.69 -8.49 10.21
CA MET A 1 -16.45 -8.74 9.49
C MET A 1 -16.11 -7.55 8.59
N GLY A 2 -14.96 -6.96 8.78
CA GLY A 2 -14.56 -5.80 8.00
C GLY A 2 -13.84 -6.18 6.71
N PHE A 3 -13.95 -5.34 5.69
CA PHE A 3 -13.16 -5.44 4.48
C PHE A 3 -12.02 -4.43 4.60
N ARG A 4 -10.93 -4.86 5.18
CA ARG A 4 -9.81 -4.00 5.58
C ARG A 4 -8.56 -4.29 4.76
N ALA A 5 -7.71 -3.26 4.63
CA ALA A 5 -6.45 -3.40 3.93
C ALA A 5 -5.34 -3.79 4.90
N PHE A 6 -4.68 -4.90 4.64
CA PHE A 6 -3.54 -5.34 5.43
C PHE A 6 -2.31 -5.43 4.54
N LEU A 7 -1.26 -4.78 4.98
CA LEU A 7 0.03 -4.82 4.29
C LEU A 7 0.70 -6.15 4.59
N VAL A 8 1.03 -6.89 3.54
CA VAL A 8 1.69 -8.19 3.70
C VAL A 8 3.17 -7.98 3.96
N LYS A 9 3.64 -8.50 5.07
CA LYS A 9 5.04 -8.40 5.48
C LYS A 9 5.88 -9.55 4.92
N ASP A 10 5.31 -10.73 4.91
CA ASP A 10 5.99 -11.93 4.44
C ASP A 10 4.95 -12.92 3.93
N PHE A 11 5.28 -13.65 2.87
CA PHE A 11 4.39 -14.67 2.32
C PHE A 11 4.19 -15.86 3.26
N ASN A 12 4.91 -15.95 4.34
CA ASN A 12 4.69 -16.94 5.40
C ASN A 12 3.60 -16.50 6.37
N ILE A 13 2.62 -15.76 5.88
CA ILE A 13 1.43 -15.33 6.62
C ILE A 13 1.80 -14.39 7.77
N GLU A 14 2.63 -13.43 7.50
CA GLU A 14 2.87 -12.33 8.42
C GLU A 14 2.30 -11.06 7.82
N TYR A 15 1.49 -10.37 8.62
CA TYR A 15 0.94 -9.07 8.24
C TYR A 15 1.54 -7.99 9.11
N ASP A 16 1.76 -6.83 8.50
CA ASP A 16 2.17 -5.65 9.23
C ASP A 16 0.93 -4.89 9.71
N ALA A 17 0.94 -3.59 9.65
CA ALA A 17 -0.16 -2.78 10.15
C ALA A 17 -1.37 -2.81 9.24
N CYS A 18 -2.53 -2.61 9.83
CA CYS A 18 -3.74 -2.28 9.09
C CYS A 18 -3.63 -0.85 8.58
N LEU A 19 -4.05 -0.61 7.34
CA LEU A 19 -3.91 0.69 6.69
C LEU A 19 -5.15 1.59 6.82
N ASP A 20 -6.14 1.18 7.60
CA ASP A 20 -7.32 2.00 7.92
C ASP A 20 -8.20 2.41 6.73
N PHE A 21 -8.25 1.59 5.70
CA PHE A 21 -9.17 1.79 4.57
C PHE A 21 -10.40 0.87 4.71
N ASP A 22 -11.05 0.89 5.85
CA ASP A 22 -12.18 0.02 6.12
C ASP A 22 -13.31 0.23 5.10
N TYR A 23 -13.64 -0.82 4.34
CA TYR A 23 -14.68 -0.79 3.29
C TYR A 23 -14.43 0.26 2.19
N ASP A 24 -13.20 0.76 2.08
CA ASP A 24 -12.90 1.85 1.14
C ASP A 24 -11.73 1.53 0.21
N ARG A 25 -11.88 0.48 -0.57
CA ARG A 25 -10.86 0.09 -1.55
C ARG A 25 -10.74 1.13 -2.67
N GLU A 26 -11.84 1.84 -2.95
CA GLU A 26 -11.83 2.94 -3.93
C GLU A 26 -10.95 4.10 -3.45
N GLY A 27 -11.06 4.47 -2.18
CA GLY A 27 -10.23 5.51 -1.60
C GLY A 27 -8.75 5.16 -1.63
N PHE A 28 -8.45 3.88 -1.45
CA PHE A 28 -7.08 3.39 -1.55
C PHE A 28 -6.55 3.57 -2.98
N SER A 29 -7.35 3.19 -3.99
CA SER A 29 -6.98 3.37 -5.39
C SER A 29 -6.79 4.84 -5.75
N GLU A 30 -7.67 5.71 -5.26
CA GLU A 30 -7.56 7.15 -5.49
C GLU A 30 -6.28 7.72 -4.91
N MET A 31 -5.89 7.26 -3.72
CA MET A 31 -4.62 7.68 -3.11
C MET A 31 -3.44 7.30 -3.98
N LEU A 32 -3.41 6.07 -4.47
CA LEU A 32 -2.33 5.61 -5.35
C LEU A 32 -2.29 6.41 -6.64
N ASN A 33 -3.44 6.68 -7.24
CA ASN A 33 -3.53 7.47 -8.46
C ASN A 33 -3.05 8.90 -8.26
N LYS A 34 -3.37 9.51 -7.12
CA LYS A 34 -2.90 10.86 -6.80
C LYS A 34 -1.39 10.94 -6.70
N CYS A 35 -0.77 9.89 -6.21
CA CYS A 35 0.69 9.83 -6.06
C CYS A 35 1.37 9.19 -7.28
N LYS A 36 0.61 8.91 -8.33
CA LYS A 36 1.11 8.31 -9.58
C LYS A 36 1.79 6.97 -9.36
N VAL A 37 1.21 6.18 -8.47
CA VAL A 37 1.70 4.84 -8.15
C VAL A 37 0.85 3.81 -8.87
N GLY A 38 1.48 3.03 -9.75
CA GLY A 38 0.81 1.96 -10.47
C GLY A 38 0.54 0.75 -9.57
N TYR A 39 -0.51 0.02 -9.89
CA TYR A 39 -0.85 -1.19 -9.14
C TYR A 39 -1.67 -2.12 -10.03
N ASN A 40 -1.64 -3.41 -9.65
CA ASN A 40 -2.48 -4.43 -10.26
C ASN A 40 -3.53 -4.86 -9.24
N ARG A 41 -4.79 -4.85 -9.64
CA ARG A 41 -5.91 -5.20 -8.75
C ARG A 41 -6.36 -6.63 -9.00
N PHE A 42 -6.41 -7.41 -7.92
CA PHE A 42 -6.96 -8.75 -7.90
C PHE A 42 -8.17 -8.79 -6.96
N GLU A 43 -8.84 -9.92 -6.85
CA GLU A 43 -10.09 -9.99 -6.11
C GLU A 43 -9.94 -9.60 -4.64
N TYR A 44 -8.93 -10.15 -3.97
CA TYR A 44 -8.73 -9.93 -2.53
C TYR A 44 -7.41 -9.24 -2.18
N TYR A 45 -6.64 -8.84 -3.18
CA TYR A 45 -5.38 -8.16 -2.92
C TYR A 45 -5.01 -7.23 -4.07
N ASP A 46 -4.11 -6.32 -3.77
CA ASP A 46 -3.49 -5.44 -4.76
C ASP A 46 -1.99 -5.62 -4.71
N GLU A 47 -1.35 -5.55 -5.85
CA GLU A 47 0.12 -5.50 -5.96
C GLU A 47 0.51 -4.10 -6.39
N ILE A 48 1.37 -3.45 -5.61
CA ILE A 48 1.72 -2.06 -5.82
C ILE A 48 3.16 -1.96 -6.28
N ASP A 49 3.40 -1.14 -7.30
CA ASP A 49 4.72 -0.94 -7.89
C ASP A 49 5.67 -0.29 -6.89
N CYS A 50 6.68 -1.03 -6.46
CA CYS A 50 7.66 -0.54 -5.48
C CYS A 50 8.48 0.62 -6.01
N ASP A 51 8.88 0.59 -7.27
CA ASP A 51 9.64 1.71 -7.85
C ASP A 51 8.84 3.00 -7.79
N ALA A 52 7.56 2.92 -8.12
CA ALA A 52 6.68 4.09 -8.06
C ALA A 52 6.53 4.58 -6.62
N LEU A 53 6.40 3.66 -5.65
CA LEU A 53 6.32 4.04 -4.23
C LEU A 53 7.57 4.77 -3.77
N LEU A 54 8.74 4.29 -4.17
CA LEU A 54 10.00 4.89 -3.76
C LEU A 54 10.23 6.27 -4.41
N ASN A 55 9.49 6.58 -5.45
CA ASN A 55 9.56 7.88 -6.12
C ASN A 55 8.50 8.88 -5.64
N VAL A 56 7.62 8.47 -4.72
CA VAL A 56 6.64 9.40 -4.14
C VAL A 56 7.37 10.46 -3.33
N THR A 57 7.06 11.73 -3.58
CA THR A 57 7.71 12.85 -2.91
C THR A 57 7.00 13.19 -1.60
N GLU A 58 7.72 13.84 -0.70
CA GLU A 58 7.14 14.35 0.55
C GLU A 58 5.98 15.31 0.26
N GLU A 59 6.10 16.11 -0.79
CA GLU A 59 5.06 17.04 -1.21
C GLU A 59 3.77 16.30 -1.59
N GLN A 60 3.88 15.19 -2.32
CA GLN A 60 2.72 14.37 -2.65
C GLN A 60 2.08 13.77 -1.40
N ILE A 61 2.88 13.32 -0.45
CA ILE A 61 2.37 12.76 0.81
C ILE A 61 1.62 13.83 1.60
N LEU A 62 2.19 15.03 1.72
CA LEU A 62 1.56 16.12 2.47
C LEU A 62 0.27 16.61 1.84
N ALA A 63 0.07 16.38 0.56
CA ALA A 63 -1.18 16.70 -0.12
C ALA A 63 -2.31 15.72 0.19
N LEU A 64 -1.99 14.56 0.77
CA LEU A 64 -2.99 13.58 1.20
C LEU A 64 -3.62 14.01 2.51
N LYS A 65 -4.84 13.53 2.76
CA LYS A 65 -5.59 13.89 3.97
C LYS A 65 -5.56 12.77 5.00
N ASP A 66 -5.57 13.16 6.27
CA ASP A 66 -5.80 12.27 7.40
C ASP A 66 -4.89 11.04 7.41
N TYR A 67 -5.48 9.90 7.65
CA TYR A 67 -4.77 8.62 7.74
C TYR A 67 -4.06 8.22 6.45
N LYS A 68 -4.40 8.85 5.33
CA LYS A 68 -3.78 8.51 4.05
C LYS A 68 -2.30 8.87 3.99
N GLN A 69 -1.88 9.93 4.68
CA GLN A 69 -0.46 10.26 4.77
C GLN A 69 0.31 9.14 5.44
N GLU A 70 -0.18 8.66 6.57
CA GLU A 70 0.48 7.58 7.30
C GLU A 70 0.43 6.27 6.52
N ALA A 71 -0.69 5.98 5.87
CA ALA A 71 -0.80 4.79 5.03
C ALA A 71 0.24 4.80 3.92
N MET A 72 0.43 5.93 3.25
CA MET A 72 1.42 6.05 2.19
C MET A 72 2.83 5.85 2.74
N ARG A 73 3.14 6.41 3.91
CA ARG A 73 4.45 6.21 4.55
C ARG A 73 4.70 4.75 4.89
N LYS A 74 3.68 4.03 5.33
CA LYS A 74 3.78 2.59 5.61
C LYS A 74 4.02 1.79 4.34
N LEU A 75 3.36 2.14 3.24
CA LEU A 75 3.60 1.49 1.97
C LEU A 75 5.04 1.70 1.49
N ILE A 76 5.53 2.92 1.58
CA ILE A 76 6.91 3.24 1.18
C ILE A 76 7.91 2.47 2.06
N SER A 77 7.67 2.42 3.35
CA SER A 77 8.52 1.68 4.28
C SER A 77 8.54 0.19 3.92
N GLY A 78 7.39 -0.38 3.61
CA GLY A 78 7.31 -1.78 3.18
C GLY A 78 8.07 -2.04 1.89
N ALA A 79 7.97 -1.13 0.93
CA ALA A 79 8.69 -1.24 -0.34
C ALA A 79 10.21 -1.25 -0.14
N LYS A 80 10.69 -0.55 0.87
CA LYS A 80 12.13 -0.49 1.20
C LYS A 80 12.62 -1.69 1.99
N ASN A 81 11.78 -2.21 2.88
CA ASN A 81 12.25 -3.10 3.95
C ASN A 81 11.77 -4.54 3.87
N PHE A 82 10.64 -4.81 3.24
CA PHE A 82 10.12 -6.17 3.17
C PHE A 82 10.88 -6.96 2.11
N SER A 83 11.44 -8.10 2.52
CA SER A 83 12.31 -8.89 1.65
C SER A 83 11.64 -9.31 0.34
N TYR A 84 10.38 -9.73 0.39
CA TYR A 84 9.69 -10.12 -0.82
C TYR A 84 9.45 -8.93 -1.76
N ALA A 85 9.17 -7.75 -1.20
CA ALA A 85 8.96 -6.54 -1.99
C ALA A 85 10.24 -6.11 -2.70
N VAL A 86 11.37 -6.17 -1.99
CA VAL A 86 12.67 -5.84 -2.56
C VAL A 86 13.02 -6.81 -3.69
N LYS A 87 12.72 -8.10 -3.51
CA LYS A 87 13.04 -9.11 -4.51
C LYS A 87 12.14 -9.07 -5.73
N SER A 88 10.84 -8.91 -5.53
CA SER A 88 9.83 -8.97 -6.59
C SER A 88 9.53 -7.62 -7.23
N ASN A 89 9.86 -6.54 -6.55
CA ASN A 89 9.50 -5.18 -6.90
C ASN A 89 7.99 -4.89 -6.81
N TRP A 90 7.25 -5.75 -6.12
CA TRP A 90 5.81 -5.59 -5.89
C TRP A 90 5.52 -5.68 -4.41
N LEU A 91 4.75 -4.73 -3.90
CA LEU A 91 4.27 -4.72 -2.52
C LEU A 91 2.83 -5.20 -2.51
N ARG A 92 2.51 -6.16 -1.65
CA ARG A 92 1.19 -6.77 -1.62
C ARG A 92 0.37 -6.23 -0.46
N VAL A 93 -0.87 -5.84 -0.75
CA VAL A 93 -1.86 -5.44 0.24
C VAL A 93 -3.06 -6.36 0.08
N GLU A 94 -3.43 -7.07 1.15
CA GLU A 94 -4.57 -7.98 1.13
C GLU A 94 -5.76 -7.36 1.85
N TRP A 95 -6.95 -7.67 1.34
CA TRP A 95 -8.21 -7.15 1.86
C TRP A 95 -9.05 -8.29 2.44
N PHE A 96 -9.37 -8.19 3.73
CA PHE A 96 -10.24 -9.19 4.37
C PHE A 96 -10.85 -8.69 5.69
#